data_c7dac3d9f83d2d8abe565c926586e871
#
_entry.id   c7dac3d9f83d2d8abe565c926586e871
#
_cell.length_a   1.000
_cell.length_b   1.000
_cell.length_c   1.000
_cell.angle_alpha   90.00
_cell.angle_beta   90.00
_cell.angle_gamma   90.00
#
_symmetry.space_group_name_H-M   'P 1'
#
loop_
_entity.id
_entity.type
_entity.pdbx_description
1 polymer ?
#
loop_
_entity_poly.entity_id
_entity_poly.type
_entity_poly.pdbx_seq_one_letter_code
_entity_poly.pdbx_strand_id
1 'polypeptide(L)'
;AQSKSASLLGLSEGGPLCLLFAATYPEKVERLMLFGSMARFYGGDGYPYSPSYEAITSRLVPQFGKGAFAFMLGREGQVSQEDLDRVSRLERMSCSPSAFKKILEANRLIDARPILEHVVQPTLIVHRRGDKAVNFHSSRFMAEKIPNCTYLELPTKSHLPNLDDTHNLVTAMVQFLGSTQVAAPQGKTHTRLSTALFTDIVQSTDKLLSMGDHTWRKTLDAHDAIAHQTVSDYRGRLVKNTGDGILAVFDGPVRALQCAQALISALQKISLPIRAGLHVGEVINRGGDVTGIAVNIAARVMDRAQPGQALLTKTVKDLTGGSNIEFRSLGDFELKGLPEKFELFTPCTANQSSRV
;
A
#
# COMPACT_ATOMS: atom_id res chain seq x y z
N ALA A 1 -14.90 -19.42 24.34
CA ALA A 1 -15.50 -19.09 23.04
C ALA A 1 -15.95 -20.38 22.37
N GLN A 2 -17.17 -20.42 21.82
CA GLN A 2 -17.70 -21.59 21.11
C GLN A 2 -17.47 -21.51 19.59
N SER A 3 -16.47 -20.70 19.15
CA SER A 3 -16.13 -20.58 17.73
C SER A 3 -15.53 -21.88 17.20
N LYS A 4 -16.01 -22.35 16.06
CA LYS A 4 -15.50 -23.54 15.38
C LYS A 4 -14.16 -23.25 14.71
N SER A 5 -13.99 -22.04 14.20
CA SER A 5 -12.80 -21.54 13.53
C SER A 5 -12.58 -20.06 13.83
N ALA A 6 -11.40 -19.53 13.51
CA ALA A 6 -11.04 -18.12 13.70
C ALA A 6 -10.02 -17.69 12.65
N SER A 7 -10.01 -16.38 12.35
CA SER A 7 -8.89 -15.77 11.64
C SER A 7 -7.79 -15.44 12.65
N LEU A 8 -6.53 -15.72 12.28
CA LEU A 8 -5.36 -15.51 13.13
C LEU A 8 -4.55 -14.31 12.63
N LEU A 9 -3.99 -13.55 13.57
CA LEU A 9 -3.00 -12.50 13.31
C LEU A 9 -1.71 -12.82 14.06
N GLY A 10 -0.64 -13.10 13.33
CA GLY A 10 0.71 -13.29 13.84
C GLY A 10 1.54 -12.02 13.65
N LEU A 11 2.00 -11.43 14.76
CA LEU A 11 2.91 -10.29 14.75
C LEU A 11 4.32 -10.75 15.06
N SER A 12 5.33 -10.33 14.27
CA SER A 12 6.73 -10.62 14.55
C SER A 12 6.96 -12.12 14.82
N GLU A 13 7.52 -12.48 15.96
CA GLU A 13 7.77 -13.85 16.42
C GLU A 13 6.49 -14.67 16.68
N GLY A 14 5.33 -14.04 16.76
CA GLY A 14 4.04 -14.72 16.82
C GLY A 14 3.63 -15.38 15.48
N GLY A 15 4.23 -14.95 14.37
CA GLY A 15 3.92 -15.50 13.05
C GLY A 15 4.24 -16.99 12.90
N PRO A 16 5.45 -17.48 13.25
CA PRO A 16 5.78 -18.90 13.21
C PRO A 16 4.80 -19.78 14.01
N LEU A 17 4.31 -19.29 15.16
CA LEU A 17 3.31 -20.00 15.95
C LEU A 17 1.98 -20.10 15.21
N CYS A 18 1.54 -19.00 14.59
CA CYS A 18 0.32 -18.98 13.77
C CYS A 18 0.45 -19.89 12.55
N LEU A 19 1.61 -19.92 11.89
CA LEU A 19 1.91 -20.82 10.78
C LEU A 19 1.82 -22.30 11.21
N LEU A 20 2.45 -22.63 12.34
CA LEU A 20 2.41 -23.98 12.89
C LEU A 20 0.97 -24.40 13.23
N PHE A 21 0.21 -23.51 13.87
CA PHE A 21 -1.18 -23.78 14.22
C PHE A 21 -2.06 -23.96 12.97
N ALA A 22 -1.89 -23.10 11.95
CA ALA A 22 -2.65 -23.18 10.71
C ALA A 22 -2.34 -24.46 9.91
N ALA A 23 -1.07 -24.89 9.87
CA ALA A 23 -0.68 -26.12 9.20
C ALA A 23 -1.15 -27.38 9.98
N THR A 24 -1.18 -27.31 11.33
CA THR A 24 -1.56 -28.45 12.18
C THR A 24 -3.07 -28.63 12.30
N TYR A 25 -3.81 -27.52 12.34
CA TYR A 25 -5.29 -27.48 12.54
C TYR A 25 -5.96 -26.65 11.46
N PRO A 26 -5.87 -27.07 10.19
CA PRO A 26 -6.36 -26.25 9.06
C PRO A 26 -7.86 -25.92 9.15
N GLU A 27 -8.66 -26.80 9.75
CA GLU A 27 -10.10 -26.60 9.95
C GLU A 27 -10.44 -25.57 11.04
N LYS A 28 -9.46 -25.18 11.87
CA LYS A 28 -9.63 -24.17 12.93
C LYS A 28 -9.27 -22.76 12.47
N VAL A 29 -8.63 -22.62 11.30
CA VAL A 29 -8.14 -21.33 10.81
C VAL A 29 -8.84 -20.97 9.51
N GLU A 30 -9.63 -19.90 9.53
CA GLU A 30 -10.31 -19.39 8.34
C GLU A 30 -9.36 -18.60 7.45
N ARG A 31 -8.57 -17.72 8.06
CA ARG A 31 -7.60 -16.85 7.39
C ARG A 31 -6.39 -16.63 8.29
N LEU A 32 -5.25 -16.44 7.67
CA LEU A 32 -4.00 -16.12 8.37
C LEU A 32 -3.50 -14.75 7.93
N MET A 33 -3.18 -13.89 8.89
CA MET A 33 -2.53 -12.61 8.66
C MET A 33 -1.20 -12.58 9.40
N LEU A 34 -0.13 -12.18 8.73
CA LEU A 34 1.21 -12.06 9.30
C LEU A 34 1.72 -10.63 9.08
N PHE A 35 2.19 -9.98 10.14
CA PHE A 35 2.77 -8.65 10.04
C PHE A 35 4.18 -8.64 10.64
N GLY A 36 5.16 -8.13 9.86
CA GLY A 36 6.54 -8.00 10.29
C GLY A 36 7.15 -9.33 10.78
N SER A 37 6.78 -10.45 10.14
CA SER A 37 7.09 -11.79 10.63
C SER A 37 8.18 -12.49 9.81
N MET A 38 8.63 -13.65 10.29
CA MET A 38 9.69 -14.47 9.71
C MET A 38 9.33 -15.96 9.78
N ALA A 39 9.92 -16.77 8.91
CA ALA A 39 9.80 -18.22 8.99
C ALA A 39 10.76 -18.84 10.02
N ARG A 40 11.90 -18.19 10.27
CA ARG A 40 12.92 -18.62 11.22
C ARG A 40 13.50 -17.42 11.95
N PHE A 41 13.65 -17.55 13.29
CA PHE A 41 14.06 -16.42 14.11
C PHE A 41 15.55 -16.05 13.90
N TYR A 42 16.44 -17.02 13.80
CA TYR A 42 17.88 -16.80 13.57
C TYR A 42 18.31 -17.26 12.18
N GLY A 43 19.31 -16.59 11.64
CA GLY A 43 19.97 -16.96 10.39
C GLY A 43 20.78 -18.25 10.49
N GLY A 44 21.15 -18.81 9.35
CA GLY A 44 21.89 -20.07 9.21
C GLY A 44 21.10 -21.10 8.38
N ASP A 45 21.78 -22.19 8.04
CA ASP A 45 21.20 -23.32 7.27
C ASP A 45 20.45 -22.89 6.01
N GLY A 46 21.06 -21.99 5.20
CA GLY A 46 20.47 -21.48 3.96
C GLY A 46 19.39 -20.43 4.15
N TYR A 47 19.22 -19.86 5.36
CA TYR A 47 18.30 -18.76 5.65
C TYR A 47 19.07 -17.47 6.02
N PRO A 48 19.38 -16.59 5.05
CA PRO A 48 20.23 -15.43 5.26
C PRO A 48 19.46 -14.19 5.76
N TYR A 49 18.16 -14.30 6.01
CA TYR A 49 17.29 -13.14 6.24
C TYR A 49 17.25 -12.68 7.69
N SER A 50 17.85 -13.40 8.61
CA SER A 50 17.92 -13.06 10.04
C SER A 50 19.37 -13.05 10.52
N PRO A 51 19.72 -12.23 11.53
CA PRO A 51 21.02 -12.28 12.18
C PRO A 51 21.25 -13.61 12.93
N SER A 52 22.51 -13.94 13.24
CA SER A 52 22.81 -15.10 14.08
C SER A 52 22.35 -14.89 15.53
N TYR A 53 22.24 -16.00 16.28
CA TYR A 53 21.93 -15.96 17.71
C TYR A 53 22.92 -15.09 18.48
N GLU A 54 24.23 -15.25 18.19
CA GLU A 54 25.32 -14.52 18.84
C GLU A 54 25.21 -13.01 18.56
N ALA A 55 24.90 -12.64 17.32
CA ALA A 55 24.74 -11.23 16.92
C ALA A 55 23.57 -10.57 17.65
N ILE A 56 22.44 -11.29 17.80
CA ILE A 56 21.26 -10.75 18.52
C ILE A 56 21.53 -10.67 20.02
N THR A 57 22.03 -11.73 20.62
CA THR A 57 22.23 -11.78 22.09
C THR A 57 23.31 -10.83 22.56
N SER A 58 24.44 -10.71 21.88
CA SER A 58 25.50 -9.76 22.20
C SER A 58 25.04 -8.29 22.12
N ARG A 59 24.09 -7.99 21.23
CA ARG A 59 23.54 -6.65 21.06
C ARG A 59 22.43 -6.33 22.06
N LEU A 60 21.42 -7.21 22.17
CA LEU A 60 20.20 -6.90 22.91
C LEU A 60 20.29 -7.17 24.42
N VAL A 61 20.93 -8.27 24.84
CA VAL A 61 20.93 -8.66 26.24
C VAL A 61 21.60 -7.60 27.16
N PRO A 62 22.74 -6.98 26.84
CA PRO A 62 23.34 -5.95 27.67
C PRO A 62 22.55 -4.65 27.74
N GLN A 63 21.70 -4.38 26.75
CA GLN A 63 20.90 -3.17 26.62
C GLN A 63 19.45 -3.37 27.10
N PHE A 64 19.02 -4.59 27.41
CA PHE A 64 17.65 -4.87 27.84
C PHE A 64 17.31 -4.12 29.15
N GLY A 65 16.18 -3.42 29.13
CA GLY A 65 15.77 -2.51 30.21
C GLY A 65 16.31 -1.08 30.05
N LYS A 66 17.09 -0.81 28.98
CA LYS A 66 17.71 0.50 28.68
C LYS A 66 17.32 1.01 27.27
N GLY A 67 16.29 0.46 26.65
CA GLY A 67 15.85 0.83 25.33
C GLY A 67 16.44 -0.04 24.21
N ALA A 68 16.75 -1.31 24.49
CA ALA A 68 17.28 -2.28 23.53
C ALA A 68 16.44 -2.38 22.26
N PHE A 69 15.12 -2.20 22.36
CA PHE A 69 14.15 -2.31 21.27
C PHE A 69 13.74 -0.97 20.64
N ALA A 70 14.40 0.14 20.98
CA ALA A 70 14.08 1.45 20.41
C ALA A 70 14.20 1.51 18.87
N PHE A 71 15.02 0.65 18.26
CA PHE A 71 15.11 0.53 16.80
C PHE A 71 13.81 0.08 16.13
N MET A 72 12.90 -0.57 16.86
CA MET A 72 11.57 -0.97 16.36
C MET A 72 10.66 0.22 16.04
N LEU A 73 10.97 1.41 16.58
CA LEU A 73 10.21 2.62 16.29
C LEU A 73 10.42 3.14 14.85
N GLY A 74 11.43 2.64 14.14
CA GLY A 74 11.74 3.07 12.77
C GLY A 74 12.31 4.49 12.63
N ARG A 75 12.67 5.13 13.76
CA ARG A 75 13.20 6.50 13.83
C ARG A 75 14.72 6.49 13.77
N GLU A 76 15.29 6.48 12.58
CA GLU A 76 16.75 6.47 12.40
C GLU A 76 17.39 7.75 12.94
N GLY A 77 18.28 7.61 13.98
CA GLY A 77 19.02 8.72 14.57
C GLY A 77 18.20 9.80 15.29
N GLN A 78 16.90 9.61 15.43
CA GLN A 78 15.95 10.58 16.00
C GLN A 78 15.08 10.00 17.11
N VAL A 79 15.57 8.99 17.81
CA VAL A 79 14.87 8.46 18.99
C VAL A 79 15.00 9.48 20.12
N SER A 80 13.87 10.05 20.55
CA SER A 80 13.87 11.02 21.65
C SER A 80 14.18 10.34 23.00
N GLN A 81 14.62 11.12 23.99
CA GLN A 81 14.81 10.59 25.35
C GLN A 81 13.51 10.03 25.92
N GLU A 82 12.38 10.68 25.62
CA GLU A 82 11.05 10.20 26.04
C GLU A 82 10.72 8.83 25.44
N ASP A 83 11.02 8.61 24.15
CA ASP A 83 10.81 7.30 23.50
C ASP A 83 11.72 6.23 24.13
N LEU A 84 12.99 6.55 24.40
CA LEU A 84 13.93 5.65 25.09
C LEU A 84 13.41 5.27 26.48
N ASP A 85 12.95 6.24 27.25
CA ASP A 85 12.43 6.01 28.60
C ASP A 85 11.17 5.13 28.56
N ARG A 86 10.28 5.38 27.58
CA ARG A 86 9.07 4.59 27.37
C ARG A 86 9.41 3.14 26.99
N VAL A 87 10.28 2.91 26.03
CA VAL A 87 10.72 1.56 25.63
C VAL A 87 11.43 0.86 26.78
N SER A 88 12.36 1.54 27.46
CA SER A 88 13.06 0.99 28.62
C SER A 88 12.12 0.55 29.75
N ARG A 89 11.08 1.35 29.98
CA ARG A 89 10.03 1.01 30.96
C ARG A 89 9.25 -0.24 30.56
N LEU A 90 8.84 -0.33 29.28
CA LEU A 90 8.14 -1.49 28.75
C LEU A 90 8.99 -2.76 28.87
N GLU A 91 10.27 -2.69 28.51
CA GLU A 91 11.21 -3.81 28.66
C GLU A 91 11.28 -4.30 30.12
N ARG A 92 11.49 -3.39 31.08
CA ARG A 92 11.56 -3.75 32.50
C ARG A 92 10.26 -4.29 33.06
N MET A 93 9.11 -3.86 32.51
CA MET A 93 7.79 -4.37 32.93
C MET A 93 7.46 -5.71 32.30
N SER A 94 8.05 -6.07 31.18
CA SER A 94 7.76 -7.32 30.45
C SER A 94 8.40 -8.52 31.11
N CYS A 95 9.69 -8.49 31.41
CA CYS A 95 10.40 -9.56 32.09
C CYS A 95 11.77 -9.12 32.64
N SER A 96 12.44 -9.99 33.40
CA SER A 96 13.83 -9.75 33.82
C SER A 96 14.82 -9.98 32.68
N PRO A 97 16.04 -9.40 32.72
CA PRO A 97 17.07 -9.67 31.71
C PRO A 97 17.43 -11.16 31.57
N SER A 98 17.41 -11.91 32.67
CA SER A 98 17.65 -13.36 32.63
C SER A 98 16.52 -14.13 31.97
N ALA A 99 15.26 -13.75 32.17
CA ALA A 99 14.12 -14.32 31.49
C ALA A 99 14.15 -13.96 30.00
N PHE A 100 14.50 -12.72 29.64
CA PHE A 100 14.68 -12.32 28.25
C PHE A 100 15.74 -13.18 27.53
N LYS A 101 16.88 -13.42 28.18
CA LYS A 101 17.91 -14.31 27.60
C LYS A 101 17.38 -15.72 27.34
N LYS A 102 16.57 -16.29 28.27
CA LYS A 102 15.93 -17.60 28.09
C LYS A 102 14.94 -17.61 26.92
N ILE A 103 14.18 -16.52 26.73
CA ILE A 103 13.27 -16.37 25.58
C ILE A 103 14.08 -16.40 24.27
N LEU A 104 15.17 -15.63 24.20
CA LEU A 104 16.04 -15.64 23.03
C LEU A 104 16.63 -17.03 22.75
N GLU A 105 16.98 -17.76 23.78
CA GLU A 105 17.48 -19.12 23.65
C GLU A 105 16.40 -20.09 23.14
N ALA A 106 15.17 -19.99 23.66
CA ALA A 106 14.03 -20.80 23.19
C ALA A 106 13.69 -20.50 21.72
N ASN A 107 13.84 -19.26 21.28
CA ASN A 107 13.60 -18.85 19.90
C ASN A 107 14.56 -19.51 18.87
N ARG A 108 15.64 -20.18 19.33
CA ARG A 108 16.51 -20.99 18.45
C ARG A 108 15.78 -22.18 17.84
N LEU A 109 14.71 -22.64 18.48
CA LEU A 109 13.90 -23.78 18.02
C LEU A 109 12.84 -23.35 16.99
N ILE A 110 12.67 -22.05 16.76
CA ILE A 110 11.68 -21.55 15.81
C ILE A 110 12.21 -21.71 14.39
N ASP A 111 11.61 -22.64 13.64
CA ASP A 111 11.82 -22.86 12.21
C ASP A 111 10.52 -23.38 11.56
N ALA A 112 9.79 -22.49 10.94
CA ALA A 112 8.54 -22.81 10.24
C ALA A 112 8.75 -23.08 8.74
N ARG A 113 9.98 -23.08 8.22
CA ARG A 113 10.26 -23.30 6.80
C ARG A 113 9.69 -24.61 6.27
N PRO A 114 9.81 -25.75 6.99
CA PRO A 114 9.30 -27.03 6.48
C PRO A 114 7.78 -27.11 6.34
N ILE A 115 7.03 -26.22 7.02
CA ILE A 115 5.56 -26.26 7.04
C ILE A 115 4.89 -25.22 6.16
N LEU A 116 5.63 -24.31 5.52
CA LEU A 116 5.06 -23.21 4.73
C LEU A 116 4.16 -23.70 3.60
N GLU A 117 4.56 -24.75 2.91
CA GLU A 117 3.79 -25.34 1.79
C GLU A 117 2.50 -26.06 2.25
N HIS A 118 2.39 -26.34 3.55
CA HIS A 118 1.21 -26.96 4.16
C HIS A 118 0.21 -25.95 4.73
N VAL A 119 0.51 -24.65 4.67
CA VAL A 119 -0.41 -23.59 5.05
C VAL A 119 -1.37 -23.33 3.89
N VAL A 120 -2.54 -23.97 3.92
CA VAL A 120 -3.53 -23.94 2.82
C VAL A 120 -4.55 -22.81 2.93
N GLN A 121 -4.63 -22.15 4.07
CA GLN A 121 -5.56 -21.08 4.33
C GLN A 121 -5.20 -19.82 3.50
N PRO A 122 -6.20 -19.02 3.10
CA PRO A 122 -5.94 -17.68 2.60
C PRO A 122 -5.04 -16.93 3.58
N THR A 123 -3.87 -16.47 3.10
CA THR A 123 -2.85 -15.85 3.93
C THR A 123 -2.53 -14.45 3.40
N LEU A 124 -2.55 -13.45 4.28
CA LEU A 124 -2.04 -12.10 4.01
C LEU A 124 -0.75 -11.90 4.78
N ILE A 125 0.33 -11.59 4.08
CA ILE A 125 1.59 -11.17 4.70
C ILE A 125 1.80 -9.69 4.42
N VAL A 126 1.94 -8.88 5.47
CA VAL A 126 2.26 -7.46 5.37
C VAL A 126 3.61 -7.19 6.02
N HIS A 127 4.49 -6.46 5.30
CA HIS A 127 5.80 -6.11 5.84
C HIS A 127 6.18 -4.69 5.43
N ARG A 128 6.84 -3.95 6.32
CA ARG A 128 7.40 -2.63 6.03
C ARG A 128 8.82 -2.76 5.52
N ARG A 129 9.11 -2.15 4.38
CA ARG A 129 10.42 -2.27 3.71
C ARG A 129 11.59 -1.81 4.57
N GLY A 130 11.39 -0.80 5.38
CA GLY A 130 12.42 -0.22 6.26
C GLY A 130 12.49 -0.83 7.65
N ASP A 131 11.77 -1.91 7.93
CA ASP A 131 11.79 -2.60 9.22
C ASP A 131 13.20 -3.08 9.57
N LYS A 132 13.68 -2.65 10.75
CA LYS A 132 15.01 -3.01 11.27
C LYS A 132 14.99 -4.17 12.26
N ALA A 133 13.80 -4.61 12.69
CA ALA A 133 13.64 -5.74 13.59
C ALA A 133 13.62 -7.06 12.83
N VAL A 134 12.85 -7.08 11.73
CA VAL A 134 12.72 -8.24 10.85
C VAL A 134 12.99 -7.79 9.41
N ASN A 135 13.89 -8.49 8.74
CA ASN A 135 14.18 -8.21 7.34
C ASN A 135 12.98 -8.58 6.46
N PHE A 136 12.50 -7.67 5.65
CA PHE A 136 11.34 -7.87 4.78
C PHE A 136 11.51 -9.01 3.76
N HIS A 137 12.75 -9.38 3.43
CA HIS A 137 13.03 -10.57 2.62
C HIS A 137 12.60 -11.88 3.30
N SER A 138 12.54 -11.92 4.63
CA SER A 138 11.93 -13.04 5.38
C SER A 138 10.47 -13.25 5.00
N SER A 139 9.70 -12.18 4.93
CA SER A 139 8.29 -12.23 4.55
C SER A 139 8.09 -12.56 3.07
N ARG A 140 8.96 -12.05 2.19
CA ARG A 140 8.95 -12.44 0.76
C ARG A 140 9.21 -13.94 0.60
N PHE A 141 10.20 -14.47 1.31
CA PHE A 141 10.48 -15.90 1.32
C PHE A 141 9.26 -16.74 1.74
N MET A 142 8.54 -16.32 2.80
CA MET A 142 7.32 -16.99 3.22
C MET A 142 6.22 -16.88 2.14
N ALA A 143 6.05 -15.71 1.55
CA ALA A 143 5.04 -15.48 0.53
C ALA A 143 5.26 -16.31 -0.74
N GLU A 144 6.50 -16.61 -1.08
CA GLU A 144 6.87 -17.48 -2.21
C GLU A 144 6.57 -18.97 -1.94
N LYS A 145 6.50 -19.38 -0.67
CA LYS A 145 6.34 -20.77 -0.25
C LYS A 145 4.91 -21.13 0.16
N ILE A 146 4.13 -20.17 0.63
CA ILE A 146 2.74 -20.40 1.06
C ILE A 146 1.82 -20.36 -0.18
N PRO A 147 1.06 -21.43 -0.48
CA PRO A 147 0.31 -21.56 -1.73
C PRO A 147 -0.74 -20.46 -1.96
N ASN A 148 -1.47 -20.08 -0.89
CA ASN A 148 -2.58 -19.12 -0.96
C ASN A 148 -2.22 -17.79 -0.28
N CYS A 149 -1.10 -17.17 -0.68
CA CYS A 149 -0.57 -15.98 -0.04
C CYS A 149 -0.73 -14.72 -0.89
N THR A 150 -1.21 -13.65 -0.25
CA THR A 150 -1.12 -12.26 -0.74
C THR A 150 -0.02 -11.56 0.03
N TYR A 151 0.95 -10.96 -0.65
CA TYR A 151 2.03 -10.19 -0.03
C TYR A 151 1.85 -8.71 -0.28
N LEU A 152 1.86 -7.93 0.80
CA LEU A 152 1.80 -6.47 0.76
C LEU A 152 3.04 -5.88 1.42
N GLU A 153 3.80 -5.08 0.68
CA GLU A 153 4.95 -4.35 1.18
C GLU A 153 4.59 -2.88 1.36
N LEU A 154 4.82 -2.35 2.56
CA LEU A 154 4.59 -0.95 2.91
C LEU A 154 5.91 -0.18 2.89
N PRO A 155 5.94 1.10 2.44
CA PRO A 155 7.19 1.85 2.26
C PRO A 155 7.80 2.39 3.55
N THR A 156 7.15 2.20 4.69
CA THR A 156 7.52 2.73 5.99
C THR A 156 8.55 1.88 6.74
N LYS A 157 8.90 2.25 7.99
CA LYS A 157 10.08 1.73 8.69
C LYS A 157 9.81 1.09 10.04
N SER A 158 8.76 1.50 10.77
CA SER A 158 8.47 0.98 12.10
C SER A 158 8.12 -0.50 12.09
N HIS A 159 8.62 -1.25 13.06
CA HIS A 159 8.18 -2.64 13.30
C HIS A 159 6.82 -2.72 14.00
N LEU A 160 6.44 -1.65 14.71
CA LEU A 160 5.23 -1.62 15.53
C LEU A 160 3.99 -1.33 14.67
N PRO A 161 2.92 -2.13 14.75
CA PRO A 161 1.76 -2.01 13.87
C PRO A 161 0.98 -0.70 14.06
N ASN A 162 1.08 -0.09 15.25
CA ASN A 162 0.37 1.14 15.63
C ASN A 162 1.14 2.43 15.32
N LEU A 163 2.24 2.35 14.59
CA LEU A 163 3.03 3.50 14.14
C LEU A 163 3.05 3.59 12.62
N ASP A 164 3.46 4.74 12.12
CA ASP A 164 3.55 5.07 10.69
C ASP A 164 2.18 4.96 9.97
N ASP A 165 2.08 4.04 9.01
CA ASP A 165 0.95 3.84 8.12
C ASP A 165 -0.13 2.89 8.67
N THR A 166 -0.45 2.98 9.95
CA THR A 166 -1.45 2.13 10.64
C THR A 166 -2.77 2.03 9.86
N HIS A 167 -3.22 3.14 9.25
CA HIS A 167 -4.44 3.16 8.46
C HIS A 167 -4.36 2.19 7.26
N ASN A 168 -3.26 2.22 6.51
CA ASN A 168 -3.06 1.34 5.35
C ASN A 168 -2.97 -0.13 5.78
N LEU A 169 -2.29 -0.40 6.88
CA LEU A 169 -2.19 -1.73 7.47
C LEU A 169 -3.59 -2.27 7.86
N VAL A 170 -4.36 -1.48 8.62
CA VAL A 170 -5.71 -1.87 9.06
C VAL A 170 -6.64 -2.04 7.87
N THR A 171 -6.59 -1.14 6.89
CA THR A 171 -7.39 -1.23 5.67
C THR A 171 -7.11 -2.52 4.91
N ALA A 172 -5.83 -2.88 4.73
CA ALA A 172 -5.46 -4.14 4.08
C ALA A 172 -5.98 -5.37 4.83
N MET A 173 -5.87 -5.37 6.15
CA MET A 173 -6.37 -6.45 7.00
C MET A 173 -7.91 -6.58 6.93
N VAL A 174 -8.63 -5.45 7.02
CA VAL A 174 -10.11 -5.43 6.93
C VAL A 174 -10.58 -5.88 5.56
N GLN A 175 -9.95 -5.42 4.49
CA GLN A 175 -10.26 -5.86 3.12
C GLN A 175 -10.01 -7.35 2.96
N PHE A 176 -8.93 -7.87 3.49
CA PHE A 176 -8.62 -9.29 3.46
C PHE A 176 -9.63 -10.13 4.23
N LEU A 177 -10.06 -9.66 5.42
CA LEU A 177 -11.09 -10.34 6.22
C LEU A 177 -12.48 -10.30 5.58
N GLY A 178 -12.84 -9.19 4.93
CA GLY A 178 -14.12 -9.01 4.25
C GLY A 178 -14.19 -9.62 2.84
N SER A 179 -13.06 -10.08 2.29
CA SER A 179 -13.04 -10.70 0.97
C SER A 179 -13.68 -12.09 1.02
N THR A 180 -14.72 -12.31 0.22
CA THR A 180 -15.35 -13.63 0.01
C THR A 180 -14.52 -14.54 -0.93
N GLN A 181 -13.35 -14.05 -1.38
CA GLN A 181 -12.51 -14.80 -2.32
C GLN A 181 -11.56 -15.74 -1.58
N VAL A 182 -11.65 -16.99 -1.93
CA VAL A 182 -10.55 -17.96 -1.74
C VAL A 182 -9.33 -17.39 -2.47
N ALA A 183 -8.21 -17.24 -1.80
CA ALA A 183 -6.99 -16.74 -2.42
C ALA A 183 -6.64 -17.64 -3.61
N ALA A 184 -6.61 -17.06 -4.80
CA ALA A 184 -6.16 -17.78 -5.98
C ALA A 184 -4.63 -18.00 -5.89
N PRO A 185 -4.10 -19.15 -6.37
CA PRO A 185 -2.69 -19.47 -6.29
C PRO A 185 -1.85 -18.38 -6.96
N GLN A 186 -0.79 -17.93 -6.27
CA GLN A 186 0.17 -16.97 -6.82
C GLN A 186 0.87 -17.60 -8.03
N GLY A 187 0.72 -16.96 -9.18
CA GLY A 187 1.31 -17.36 -10.46
C GLY A 187 0.62 -16.73 -11.67
N LYS A 188 -0.53 -16.11 -11.46
CA LYS A 188 -1.23 -15.39 -12.54
C LYS A 188 -1.26 -13.90 -12.22
N THR A 189 -0.75 -13.09 -13.12
CA THR A 189 -0.99 -11.65 -13.21
C THR A 189 -2.50 -11.42 -13.08
N HIS A 190 -2.94 -10.91 -11.91
CA HIS A 190 -4.36 -10.62 -11.72
C HIS A 190 -4.72 -9.38 -12.52
N THR A 191 -5.33 -9.61 -13.66
CA THR A 191 -5.97 -8.57 -14.45
C THR A 191 -7.29 -8.21 -13.78
N ARG A 192 -7.49 -6.94 -13.44
CA ARG A 192 -8.73 -6.43 -12.87
C ARG A 192 -9.23 -5.28 -13.72
N LEU A 193 -10.52 -5.27 -14.00
CA LEU A 193 -11.15 -4.10 -14.60
C LEU A 193 -11.18 -2.97 -13.59
N SER A 194 -10.53 -1.85 -13.90
CA SER A 194 -10.45 -0.68 -13.03
C SER A 194 -10.46 0.61 -13.83
N THR A 195 -10.88 1.69 -13.19
CA THR A 195 -10.73 3.03 -13.75
C THR A 195 -9.41 3.61 -13.31
N ALA A 196 -8.50 3.82 -14.24
CA ALA A 196 -7.25 4.55 -14.00
C ALA A 196 -7.51 6.06 -14.11
N LEU A 197 -7.01 6.80 -13.11
CA LEU A 197 -6.97 8.26 -13.06
C LEU A 197 -5.52 8.71 -13.01
N PHE A 198 -5.10 9.49 -14.01
CA PHE A 198 -3.85 10.25 -13.98
C PHE A 198 -4.14 11.72 -13.76
N THR A 199 -3.29 12.38 -12.99
CA THR A 199 -3.24 13.85 -12.89
C THR A 199 -1.82 14.34 -13.07
N ASP A 200 -1.69 15.63 -13.44
CA ASP A 200 -0.42 16.29 -13.66
C ASP A 200 -0.56 17.81 -13.37
N ILE A 201 0.44 18.38 -12.71
CA ILE A 201 0.48 19.82 -12.41
C ILE A 201 0.87 20.58 -13.67
N VAL A 202 0.06 21.53 -14.07
CA VAL A 202 0.33 22.31 -15.27
C VAL A 202 1.50 23.25 -15.05
N GLN A 203 2.48 23.22 -16.00
CA GLN A 203 3.70 24.05 -15.98
C GLN A 203 4.51 23.88 -14.69
N SER A 204 4.65 22.63 -14.21
CA SER A 204 5.38 22.30 -12.99
C SER A 204 6.84 22.83 -13.00
N THR A 205 7.53 22.69 -14.14
CA THR A 205 8.91 23.20 -14.32
C THR A 205 9.00 24.72 -14.22
N ASP A 206 8.08 25.45 -14.84
CA ASP A 206 8.08 26.93 -14.80
C ASP A 206 7.75 27.42 -13.37
N LYS A 207 6.86 26.72 -12.68
CA LYS A 207 6.53 26.99 -11.27
C LYS A 207 7.73 26.75 -10.36
N LEU A 208 8.42 25.62 -10.54
CA LEU A 208 9.67 25.32 -9.82
C LEU A 208 10.69 26.45 -10.00
N LEU A 209 10.93 26.87 -11.25
CA LEU A 209 11.89 27.94 -11.55
C LEU A 209 11.49 29.29 -10.94
N SER A 210 10.19 29.60 -10.92
CA SER A 210 9.69 30.87 -10.38
C SER A 210 9.62 30.94 -8.85
N MET A 211 9.32 29.80 -8.19
CA MET A 211 9.13 29.72 -6.73
C MET A 211 10.40 29.32 -5.96
N GLY A 212 11.36 28.69 -6.63
CA GLY A 212 12.53 28.08 -6.04
C GLY A 212 12.26 26.76 -5.31
N ASP A 213 13.31 25.92 -5.16
CA ASP A 213 13.22 24.53 -4.68
C ASP A 213 12.49 24.37 -3.34
N HIS A 214 12.75 25.26 -2.39
CA HIS A 214 12.18 25.15 -1.04
C HIS A 214 10.67 25.38 -1.03
N THR A 215 10.20 26.41 -1.73
CA THR A 215 8.77 26.74 -1.83
C THR A 215 8.03 25.68 -2.66
N TRP A 216 8.66 25.24 -3.75
CA TRP A 216 8.12 24.19 -4.59
C TRP A 216 7.92 22.87 -3.83
N ARG A 217 8.89 22.47 -3.02
CA ARG A 217 8.78 21.26 -2.17
C ARG A 217 7.57 21.33 -1.23
N LYS A 218 7.36 22.46 -0.54
CA LYS A 218 6.17 22.67 0.31
C LYS A 218 4.87 22.62 -0.49
N THR A 219 4.88 23.12 -1.71
CA THR A 219 3.71 23.07 -2.61
C THR A 219 3.41 21.62 -3.03
N LEU A 220 4.42 20.81 -3.33
CA LEU A 220 4.26 19.39 -3.60
C LEU A 220 3.77 18.61 -2.38
N ASP A 221 4.29 18.91 -1.18
CA ASP A 221 3.80 18.27 0.05
C ASP A 221 2.30 18.57 0.27
N ALA A 222 1.86 19.79 0.00
CA ALA A 222 0.45 20.17 0.07
C ALA A 222 -0.39 19.47 -1.01
N HIS A 223 0.12 19.40 -2.24
CA HIS A 223 -0.50 18.64 -3.34
C HIS A 223 -0.71 17.19 -2.94
N ASP A 224 0.34 16.53 -2.44
CA ASP A 224 0.32 15.11 -2.09
C ASP A 224 -0.66 14.83 -0.95
N ALA A 225 -0.70 15.70 0.06
CA ALA A 225 -1.67 15.59 1.16
C ALA A 225 -3.12 15.70 0.67
N ILE A 226 -3.42 16.68 -0.19
CA ILE A 226 -4.75 16.87 -0.80
C ILE A 226 -5.10 15.67 -1.68
N ALA A 227 -4.16 15.20 -2.50
CA ALA A 227 -4.37 14.08 -3.39
C ALA A 227 -4.67 12.79 -2.62
N HIS A 228 -3.89 12.52 -1.58
CA HIS A 228 -4.06 11.35 -0.73
C HIS A 228 -5.44 11.35 -0.04
N GLN A 229 -5.81 12.47 0.57
CA GLN A 229 -7.10 12.62 1.24
C GLN A 229 -8.26 12.47 0.26
N THR A 230 -8.21 13.19 -0.87
CA THR A 230 -9.31 13.17 -1.86
C THR A 230 -9.48 11.79 -2.47
N VAL A 231 -8.40 11.11 -2.88
CA VAL A 231 -8.49 9.74 -3.43
C VAL A 231 -9.12 8.79 -2.41
N SER A 232 -8.75 8.91 -1.13
CA SER A 232 -9.33 8.10 -0.04
C SER A 232 -10.82 8.38 0.15
N ASP A 233 -11.25 9.64 0.16
CA ASP A 233 -12.65 10.05 0.35
C ASP A 233 -13.55 9.47 -0.74
N TYR A 234 -13.05 9.34 -1.96
CA TYR A 234 -13.76 8.71 -3.08
C TYR A 234 -13.50 7.20 -3.20
N ARG A 235 -12.94 6.56 -2.15
CA ARG A 235 -12.65 5.12 -2.09
C ARG A 235 -11.78 4.62 -3.24
N GLY A 236 -10.86 5.48 -3.70
CA GLY A 236 -9.81 5.12 -4.64
C GLY A 236 -8.57 4.57 -3.95
N ARG A 237 -7.70 3.96 -4.72
CA ARG A 237 -6.37 3.58 -4.28
C ARG A 237 -5.34 4.43 -4.99
N LEU A 238 -4.61 5.26 -4.26
CA LEU A 238 -3.43 5.95 -4.76
C LEU A 238 -2.34 4.90 -5.03
N VAL A 239 -1.89 4.81 -6.27
CA VAL A 239 -0.87 3.84 -6.68
C VAL A 239 0.53 4.41 -6.46
N LYS A 240 0.76 5.62 -6.98
CA LYS A 240 2.03 6.32 -6.85
C LYS A 240 1.91 7.80 -7.21
N ASN A 241 2.84 8.59 -6.69
CA ASN A 241 3.14 9.93 -7.19
C ASN A 241 4.04 9.81 -8.43
N THR A 242 3.78 10.62 -9.45
CA THR A 242 4.52 10.62 -10.73
C THR A 242 5.54 11.75 -10.81
N GLY A 243 5.81 12.42 -9.70
CA GLY A 243 6.69 13.59 -9.58
C GLY A 243 5.88 14.86 -9.40
N ASP A 244 5.09 15.24 -10.37
CA ASP A 244 4.21 16.41 -10.40
C ASP A 244 2.73 16.03 -10.58
N GLY A 245 2.36 14.80 -10.31
CA GLY A 245 1.00 14.31 -10.37
C GLY A 245 0.82 12.98 -9.68
N ILE A 246 -0.32 12.32 -9.89
CA ILE A 246 -0.62 11.02 -9.31
C ILE A 246 -1.17 10.02 -10.32
N LEU A 247 -0.98 8.74 -10.01
CA LEU A 247 -1.77 7.63 -10.53
C LEU A 247 -2.64 7.06 -9.42
N ALA A 248 -3.95 7.04 -9.64
CA ALA A 248 -4.91 6.37 -8.77
C ALA A 248 -5.81 5.41 -9.55
N VAL A 249 -6.34 4.39 -8.90
CA VAL A 249 -7.28 3.43 -9.49
C VAL A 249 -8.54 3.31 -8.64
N PHE A 250 -9.66 3.06 -9.31
CA PHE A 250 -10.99 2.98 -8.70
C PHE A 250 -11.75 1.75 -9.24
N ASP A 251 -12.63 1.22 -8.40
CA ASP A 251 -13.52 0.10 -8.77
C ASP A 251 -14.67 0.51 -9.69
N GLY A 252 -14.87 1.84 -9.90
CA GLY A 252 -15.92 2.35 -10.75
C GLY A 252 -15.65 3.76 -11.27
N PRO A 253 -16.12 4.04 -12.52
CA PRO A 253 -15.79 5.27 -13.23
C PRO A 253 -16.43 6.52 -12.61
N VAL A 254 -17.60 6.43 -12.02
CA VAL A 254 -18.29 7.56 -11.40
C VAL A 254 -17.46 8.14 -10.25
N ARG A 255 -16.96 7.28 -9.36
CA ARG A 255 -16.12 7.71 -8.24
C ARG A 255 -14.78 8.30 -8.70
N ALA A 256 -14.18 7.70 -9.73
CA ALA A 256 -12.95 8.22 -10.31
C ALA A 256 -13.14 9.62 -10.91
N LEU A 257 -14.24 9.85 -11.61
CA LEU A 257 -14.56 11.16 -12.19
C LEU A 257 -14.86 12.19 -11.12
N GLN A 258 -15.66 11.87 -10.12
CA GLN A 258 -15.93 12.75 -8.98
C GLN A 258 -14.65 13.11 -8.22
N CYS A 259 -13.76 12.15 -8.01
CA CYS A 259 -12.44 12.39 -7.43
C CYS A 259 -11.61 13.36 -8.29
N ALA A 260 -11.55 13.15 -9.60
CA ALA A 260 -10.83 14.05 -10.51
C ALA A 260 -11.35 15.50 -10.43
N GLN A 261 -12.67 15.70 -10.43
CA GLN A 261 -13.29 17.01 -10.30
C GLN A 261 -13.02 17.65 -8.93
N ALA A 262 -13.07 16.87 -7.86
CA ALA A 262 -12.75 17.33 -6.51
C ALA A 262 -11.27 17.74 -6.39
N LEU A 263 -10.34 16.95 -6.94
CA LEU A 263 -8.91 17.28 -6.99
C LEU A 263 -8.65 18.58 -7.74
N ILE A 264 -9.22 18.73 -8.94
CA ILE A 264 -9.10 19.95 -9.74
C ILE A 264 -9.57 21.14 -8.91
N SER A 265 -10.75 21.05 -8.29
CA SER A 265 -11.31 22.14 -7.49
C SER A 265 -10.48 22.46 -6.25
N ALA A 266 -9.98 21.44 -5.54
CA ALA A 266 -9.21 21.64 -4.32
C ALA A 266 -7.83 22.26 -4.61
N LEU A 267 -7.13 21.79 -5.64
CA LEU A 267 -5.81 22.29 -6.02
C LEU A 267 -5.86 23.66 -6.67
N GLN A 268 -6.95 23.98 -7.38
CA GLN A 268 -7.19 25.34 -7.89
C GLN A 268 -7.23 26.38 -6.76
N LYS A 269 -7.79 26.05 -5.59
CA LYS A 269 -7.85 26.97 -4.43
C LYS A 269 -6.48 27.37 -3.90
N ILE A 270 -5.47 26.54 -4.10
CA ILE A 270 -4.08 26.84 -3.73
C ILE A 270 -3.24 27.30 -4.94
N SER A 271 -3.89 27.76 -6.01
CA SER A 271 -3.25 28.24 -7.24
C SER A 271 -2.37 27.17 -7.93
N LEU A 272 -2.73 25.92 -7.79
CA LEU A 272 -2.03 24.79 -8.38
C LEU A 272 -2.94 24.05 -9.39
N PRO A 273 -3.13 24.59 -10.61
CA PRO A 273 -3.97 23.96 -11.61
C PRO A 273 -3.38 22.63 -12.05
N ILE A 274 -4.22 21.60 -12.06
CA ILE A 274 -3.90 20.28 -12.59
C ILE A 274 -4.75 19.97 -13.82
N ARG A 275 -4.34 18.98 -14.58
CA ARG A 275 -5.11 18.30 -15.62
C ARG A 275 -5.32 16.84 -15.23
N ALA A 276 -6.40 16.22 -15.70
CA ALA A 276 -6.74 14.84 -15.38
C ALA A 276 -7.16 14.03 -16.59
N GLY A 277 -6.81 12.75 -16.61
CA GLY A 277 -7.20 11.79 -17.64
C GLY A 277 -7.71 10.48 -17.04
N LEU A 278 -8.84 9.98 -17.57
CA LEU A 278 -9.49 8.77 -17.08
C LEU A 278 -9.70 7.76 -18.20
N HIS A 279 -9.44 6.50 -17.90
CA HIS A 279 -9.79 5.37 -18.75
C HIS A 279 -10.18 4.14 -17.92
N VAL A 280 -11.13 3.35 -18.42
CA VAL A 280 -11.51 2.05 -17.83
C VAL A 280 -10.96 0.93 -18.70
N GLY A 281 -10.29 0.01 -18.08
CA GLY A 281 -9.78 -1.18 -18.75
C GLY A 281 -9.12 -2.14 -17.78
N GLU A 282 -8.60 -3.21 -18.31
CA GLU A 282 -7.86 -4.20 -17.52
C GLU A 282 -6.52 -3.64 -17.07
N VAL A 283 -6.30 -3.71 -15.77
CA VAL A 283 -5.03 -3.32 -15.13
C VAL A 283 -4.39 -4.52 -14.46
N ILE A 284 -3.08 -4.58 -14.51
CA ILE A 284 -2.28 -5.63 -13.91
C ILE A 284 -1.66 -5.07 -12.63
N ASN A 285 -1.99 -5.66 -11.48
CA ASN A 285 -1.33 -5.35 -10.22
C ASN A 285 -0.02 -6.13 -10.11
N ARG A 286 1.09 -5.43 -9.90
CA ARG A 286 2.41 -6.05 -9.75
C ARG A 286 3.19 -5.33 -8.64
N GLY A 287 3.37 -6.00 -7.50
CA GLY A 287 4.20 -5.48 -6.40
C GLY A 287 3.80 -4.10 -5.86
N GLY A 288 2.50 -3.80 -5.81
CA GLY A 288 1.97 -2.51 -5.36
C GLY A 288 1.82 -1.46 -6.47
N ASP A 289 2.46 -1.63 -7.62
CA ASP A 289 2.28 -0.82 -8.82
C ASP A 289 1.14 -1.38 -9.70
N VAL A 290 0.64 -0.54 -10.60
CA VAL A 290 -0.38 -0.90 -11.58
C VAL A 290 0.14 -0.64 -12.97
N THR A 291 0.06 -1.64 -13.83
CA THR A 291 0.51 -1.59 -15.22
C THR A 291 -0.60 -2.09 -16.16
N GLY A 292 -0.40 -1.92 -17.45
CA GLY A 292 -1.33 -2.37 -18.48
C GLY A 292 -1.66 -1.28 -19.49
N ILE A 293 -2.28 -1.68 -20.60
CA ILE A 293 -2.64 -0.74 -21.66
C ILE A 293 -3.60 0.34 -21.18
N ALA A 294 -4.52 0.00 -20.28
CA ALA A 294 -5.49 0.95 -19.73
C ALA A 294 -4.83 2.10 -18.94
N VAL A 295 -3.75 1.80 -18.22
CA VAL A 295 -2.95 2.79 -17.49
C VAL A 295 -2.28 3.77 -18.47
N ASN A 296 -1.71 3.23 -19.55
CA ASN A 296 -1.09 4.04 -20.60
C ASN A 296 -2.11 4.92 -21.31
N ILE A 297 -3.31 4.40 -21.62
CA ILE A 297 -4.37 5.18 -22.25
C ILE A 297 -4.77 6.35 -21.33
N ALA A 298 -5.01 6.11 -20.04
CA ALA A 298 -5.37 7.17 -19.11
C ALA A 298 -4.32 8.30 -19.03
N ALA A 299 -3.03 7.94 -19.02
CA ALA A 299 -1.93 8.91 -19.10
C ALA A 299 -1.97 9.74 -20.40
N ARG A 300 -2.20 9.10 -21.56
CA ARG A 300 -2.29 9.80 -22.84
C ARG A 300 -3.54 10.67 -22.96
N VAL A 301 -4.65 10.27 -22.32
CA VAL A 301 -5.85 11.10 -22.22
C VAL A 301 -5.55 12.36 -21.40
N MET A 302 -4.85 12.22 -20.28
CA MET A 302 -4.41 13.36 -19.45
C MET A 302 -3.53 14.33 -20.24
N ASP A 303 -2.61 13.82 -21.07
CA ASP A 303 -1.75 14.66 -21.93
C ASP A 303 -2.54 15.62 -22.87
N ARG A 304 -3.78 15.26 -23.20
CA ARG A 304 -4.68 16.08 -24.06
C ARG A 304 -5.53 17.08 -23.27
N ALA A 305 -5.56 16.95 -21.96
CA ALA A 305 -6.38 17.81 -21.11
C ALA A 305 -5.77 19.23 -20.94
N GLN A 306 -6.63 20.25 -20.90
CA GLN A 306 -6.26 21.62 -20.57
C GLN A 306 -6.17 21.82 -19.05
N PRO A 307 -5.52 22.90 -18.58
CA PRO A 307 -5.52 23.24 -17.15
C PRO A 307 -6.94 23.27 -16.57
N GLY A 308 -7.16 22.60 -15.45
CA GLY A 308 -8.46 22.51 -14.80
C GLY A 308 -9.47 21.59 -15.49
N GLN A 309 -9.03 20.78 -16.45
CA GLN A 309 -9.90 19.90 -17.21
C GLN A 309 -9.69 18.42 -16.83
N ALA A 310 -10.80 17.68 -16.73
CA ALA A 310 -10.82 16.22 -16.72
C ALA A 310 -11.29 15.70 -18.07
N LEU A 311 -10.46 14.90 -18.72
CA LEU A 311 -10.81 14.16 -19.95
C LEU A 311 -11.01 12.67 -19.66
N LEU A 312 -11.90 12.08 -20.43
CA LEU A 312 -12.21 10.66 -20.31
C LEU A 312 -12.53 10.05 -21.67
N THR A 313 -12.27 8.75 -21.79
CA THR A 313 -12.60 8.00 -22.99
C THR A 313 -14.08 7.63 -23.03
N LYS A 314 -14.56 7.28 -24.22
CA LYS A 314 -15.93 6.79 -24.45
C LYS A 314 -16.31 5.65 -23.49
N THR A 315 -15.39 4.73 -23.20
CA THR A 315 -15.61 3.62 -22.25
C THR A 315 -15.98 4.12 -20.86
N VAL A 316 -15.31 5.16 -20.34
CA VAL A 316 -15.64 5.77 -19.06
C VAL A 316 -17.03 6.39 -19.11
N LYS A 317 -17.33 7.17 -20.15
CA LYS A 317 -18.65 7.80 -20.34
C LYS A 317 -19.77 6.78 -20.39
N ASP A 318 -19.60 5.71 -21.17
CA ASP A 318 -20.64 4.69 -21.36
C ASP A 318 -20.95 3.94 -20.05
N LEU A 319 -19.91 3.69 -19.23
CA LEU A 319 -20.05 3.04 -17.91
C LEU A 319 -20.52 3.98 -16.78
N THR A 320 -20.65 5.27 -17.04
CA THR A 320 -21.26 6.24 -16.10
C THR A 320 -22.76 6.45 -16.35
N GLY A 321 -23.37 5.67 -17.23
CA GLY A 321 -24.82 5.72 -17.51
C GLY A 321 -25.64 5.61 -16.22
N GLY A 322 -26.65 6.50 -16.07
CA GLY A 322 -27.50 6.59 -14.87
C GLY A 322 -26.96 7.46 -13.74
N SER A 323 -25.79 8.11 -13.91
CA SER A 323 -25.18 8.98 -12.87
C SER A 323 -25.60 10.45 -12.92
N ASN A 324 -26.55 10.84 -13.79
CA ASN A 324 -26.95 12.23 -14.06
C ASN A 324 -25.77 13.18 -14.41
N ILE A 325 -24.67 12.65 -14.93
CA ILE A 325 -23.53 13.45 -15.38
C ILE A 325 -23.68 13.64 -16.89
N GLU A 326 -23.73 14.90 -17.31
CA GLU A 326 -23.74 15.24 -18.72
C GLU A 326 -22.31 15.37 -19.24
N PHE A 327 -22.08 14.94 -20.48
CA PHE A 327 -20.77 14.97 -21.12
C PHE A 327 -20.85 15.67 -22.48
N ARG A 328 -19.78 16.42 -22.76
CA ARG A 328 -19.56 17.00 -24.10
C ARG A 328 -18.46 16.21 -24.80
N SER A 329 -18.73 15.74 -26.01
CA SER A 329 -17.72 15.16 -26.89
C SER A 329 -16.76 16.24 -27.40
N LEU A 330 -15.49 15.90 -27.46
CA LEU A 330 -14.45 16.75 -28.03
C LEU A 330 -13.96 16.19 -29.38
N GLY A 331 -14.55 15.08 -29.84
CA GLY A 331 -14.17 14.37 -31.07
C GLY A 331 -13.08 13.33 -30.85
N ASP A 332 -12.52 12.87 -31.98
CA ASP A 332 -11.53 11.80 -32.05
C ASP A 332 -10.10 12.34 -31.93
N PHE A 333 -9.32 11.70 -31.07
CA PHE A 333 -7.91 12.03 -30.83
C PHE A 333 -7.01 10.85 -31.14
N GLU A 334 -5.90 11.12 -31.81
CA GLU A 334 -4.76 10.19 -31.88
C GLU A 334 -3.94 10.31 -30.59
N LEU A 335 -3.80 9.19 -29.88
CA LEU A 335 -3.01 9.11 -28.66
C LEU A 335 -1.65 8.49 -28.97
N LYS A 336 -0.57 9.13 -28.56
CA LYS A 336 0.81 8.73 -28.88
C LYS A 336 1.07 7.27 -28.49
N GLY A 337 1.49 6.46 -29.47
CA GLY A 337 1.84 5.04 -29.27
C GLY A 337 0.65 4.09 -29.25
N LEU A 338 -0.55 4.55 -29.61
CA LEU A 338 -1.75 3.73 -29.76
C LEU A 338 -2.21 3.79 -31.22
N PRO A 339 -2.57 2.63 -31.83
CA PRO A 339 -2.92 2.58 -33.26
C PRO A 339 -4.33 3.12 -33.57
N GLU A 340 -5.19 3.20 -32.55
CA GLU A 340 -6.61 3.58 -32.68
C GLU A 340 -6.83 5.03 -32.27
N LYS A 341 -7.87 5.66 -32.83
CA LYS A 341 -8.38 6.94 -32.39
C LYS A 341 -9.35 6.75 -31.21
N PHE A 342 -9.29 7.65 -30.27
CA PHE A 342 -10.13 7.65 -29.08
C PHE A 342 -11.02 8.88 -29.08
N GLU A 343 -12.34 8.67 -29.05
CA GLU A 343 -13.27 9.75 -28.78
C GLU A 343 -13.16 10.17 -27.31
N LEU A 344 -12.84 11.44 -27.08
CA LEU A 344 -12.66 11.99 -25.75
C LEU A 344 -13.84 12.87 -25.35
N PHE A 345 -14.14 12.84 -24.06
CA PHE A 345 -15.25 13.56 -23.44
C PHE A 345 -14.76 14.38 -22.25
N THR A 346 -15.49 15.43 -21.92
CA THR A 346 -15.34 16.20 -20.69
C THR A 346 -16.71 16.33 -20.01
N PRO A 347 -16.79 16.23 -18.67
CA PRO A 347 -18.05 16.47 -17.97
C PRO A 347 -18.47 17.93 -18.13
N CYS A 348 -19.78 18.17 -18.32
CA CYS A 348 -20.35 19.50 -18.30
C CYS A 348 -20.35 20.03 -16.86
N THR A 349 -19.83 21.24 -16.64
CA THR A 349 -19.97 21.93 -15.36
C THR A 349 -21.34 22.63 -15.29
N ALA A 350 -21.96 22.66 -14.12
CA ALA A 350 -23.30 23.23 -13.90
C ALA A 350 -23.50 24.65 -14.41
N ASN A 351 -22.44 25.41 -14.73
CA ASN A 351 -22.47 26.75 -15.31
C ASN A 351 -22.56 26.78 -16.85
N GLN A 352 -22.54 25.65 -17.55
CA GLN A 352 -22.60 25.60 -19.03
C GLN A 352 -23.94 25.07 -19.57
N SER A 353 -24.87 24.60 -18.71
CA SER A 353 -26.20 24.10 -19.11
C SER A 353 -27.20 25.22 -19.47
N SER A 354 -26.81 26.50 -19.47
CA SER A 354 -27.72 27.64 -19.72
C SER A 354 -27.48 28.36 -21.05
N ARG A 355 -26.81 27.72 -22.01
CA ARG A 355 -26.65 28.28 -23.37
C ARG A 355 -26.84 27.19 -24.42
N VAL A 356 -28.06 26.77 -24.65
CA VAL A 356 -28.59 26.27 -25.91
C VAL A 356 -29.97 26.88 -26.13
#